data_d6048e7ec53f10ed6cb843809f66d701
#
_entry.id   d6048e7ec53f10ed6cb843809f66d701
#
_cell.length_a   1.000
_cell.length_b   1.000
_cell.length_c   1.000
_cell.angle_alpha   90.00
_cell.angle_beta   90.00
_cell.angle_gamma   90.00
#
_symmetry.space_group_name_H-M   'P 1'
#
loop_
_entity.id
_entity.type
_entity.pdbx_description
1 polymer ?
#
loop_
_entity_poly.entity_id
_entity_poly.type
_entity_poly.pdbx_seq_one_letter_code
_entity_poly.pdbx_strand_id
1 'polypeptide(L)'
;SQEMRVQKELTLFTHTAMNRLYGESFIVYNPEFQELKIHESYTRQKDGNIVKTPENAFVEVLPSAAADAPAYNGLKEMVVVHTGLELGATIYLDYSVITRPGYLPELDVCEQIEELSPIREYVLSVSVPENKPLHYELLNGKAVPVVKTAGGVKTVTWALKNVQPRPSMLAVSLPAGNVQAIVASTYASKADALKVIKRQFESNDKEVSELAKR
;
A
#
# COMPACT_ATOMS: atom_id res chain seq x y z
N SER A 1 -2.36 -16.66 4.79
CA SER A 1 -2.84 -15.38 4.24
C SER A 1 -2.11 -14.22 4.89
N GLN A 2 -2.03 -13.12 4.16
CA GLN A 2 -1.51 -11.85 4.63
C GLN A 2 -2.61 -10.80 4.44
N GLU A 3 -2.77 -9.88 5.36
CA GLU A 3 -3.70 -8.78 5.25
C GLU A 3 -2.96 -7.45 5.41
N MET A 4 -3.18 -6.55 4.47
CA MET A 4 -2.80 -5.15 4.56
C MET A 4 -4.08 -4.34 4.76
N ARG A 5 -4.26 -3.71 5.92
CA ARG A 5 -5.38 -2.79 6.19
C ARG A 5 -4.88 -1.37 6.21
N VAL A 6 -5.57 -0.51 5.51
CA VAL A 6 -5.27 0.91 5.41
C VAL A 6 -6.46 1.72 5.90
N GLN A 7 -6.22 2.62 6.84
CA GLN A 7 -7.16 3.63 7.29
C GLN A 7 -6.57 5.01 7.00
N LYS A 8 -7.25 5.81 6.21
CA LYS A 8 -6.79 7.14 5.80
C LYS A 8 -7.82 8.19 6.14
N GLU A 9 -7.39 9.24 6.84
CA GLU A 9 -8.12 10.48 7.00
C GLU A 9 -7.37 11.61 6.29
N LEU A 10 -8.04 12.33 5.40
CA LEU A 10 -7.46 13.42 4.62
C LEU A 10 -8.36 14.65 4.66
N THR A 11 -7.87 15.74 5.22
CA THR A 11 -8.60 17.02 5.24
C THR A 11 -8.23 17.90 4.05
N LEU A 12 -9.22 18.42 3.36
CA LEU A 12 -9.08 19.20 2.13
C LEU A 12 -8.99 20.70 2.46
N PHE A 13 -7.83 21.30 2.31
CA PHE A 13 -7.63 22.73 2.58
C PHE A 13 -7.56 23.61 1.33
N THR A 14 -7.45 23.02 0.13
CA THR A 14 -7.31 23.76 -1.12
C THR A 14 -8.16 23.15 -2.23
N HIS A 15 -8.57 23.97 -3.19
CA HIS A 15 -9.29 23.51 -4.39
C HIS A 15 -8.45 22.52 -5.22
N THR A 16 -7.13 22.70 -5.27
CA THR A 16 -6.23 21.78 -5.95
C THR A 16 -6.23 20.39 -5.29
N ALA A 17 -6.21 20.34 -3.95
CA ALA A 17 -6.33 19.10 -3.21
C ALA A 17 -7.65 18.38 -3.54
N MET A 18 -8.75 19.11 -3.54
CA MET A 18 -10.09 18.59 -3.81
C MET A 18 -10.25 18.08 -5.26
N ASN A 19 -9.83 18.87 -6.25
CA ASN A 19 -10.18 18.64 -7.65
C ASN A 19 -9.15 17.87 -8.46
N ARG A 20 -7.90 17.78 -7.98
CA ARG A 20 -6.79 17.20 -8.75
C ARG A 20 -6.00 16.11 -8.04
N LEU A 21 -5.92 16.17 -6.71
CA LEU A 21 -5.01 15.28 -5.98
C LEU A 21 -5.75 14.19 -5.21
N TYR A 22 -6.89 14.52 -4.59
CA TYR A 22 -7.54 13.64 -3.62
C TYR A 22 -9.05 13.46 -3.82
N GLY A 23 -9.58 13.87 -4.97
CA GLY A 23 -10.99 13.60 -5.33
C GLY A 23 -11.27 12.12 -5.53
N GLU A 24 -10.24 11.35 -5.78
CA GLU A 24 -10.29 9.90 -6.01
C GLU A 24 -9.20 9.20 -5.20
N SER A 25 -9.44 7.95 -4.84
CA SER A 25 -8.43 7.04 -4.29
C SER A 25 -8.30 5.83 -5.18
N PHE A 26 -7.06 5.36 -5.38
CA PHE A 26 -6.73 4.28 -6.29
C PHE A 26 -6.12 3.12 -5.50
N ILE A 27 -6.69 1.91 -5.63
CA ILE A 27 -6.25 0.71 -4.92
C ILE A 27 -6.01 -0.38 -5.95
N VAL A 28 -4.73 -0.68 -6.21
CA VAL A 28 -4.34 -1.75 -7.15
C VAL A 28 -4.25 -3.07 -6.42
N TYR A 29 -4.82 -4.13 -7.00
CA TYR A 29 -4.76 -5.48 -6.48
C TYR A 29 -4.83 -6.51 -7.62
N ASN A 30 -4.43 -7.75 -7.33
CA ASN A 30 -4.54 -8.86 -8.26
C ASN A 30 -5.65 -9.82 -7.80
N PRO A 31 -6.84 -9.85 -8.44
CA PRO A 31 -7.97 -10.66 -8.00
C PRO A 31 -7.71 -12.19 -8.09
N GLU A 32 -6.70 -12.62 -8.84
CA GLU A 32 -6.27 -14.01 -8.87
C GLU A 32 -5.72 -14.48 -7.51
N PHE A 33 -5.01 -13.57 -6.81
CA PHE A 33 -4.30 -13.89 -5.57
C PHE A 33 -4.77 -13.06 -4.37
N GLN A 34 -5.54 -12.01 -4.61
CA GLN A 34 -5.93 -11.03 -3.60
C GLN A 34 -7.44 -10.77 -3.63
N GLU A 35 -7.97 -10.40 -2.48
CA GLU A 35 -9.32 -9.90 -2.29
C GLU A 35 -9.24 -8.48 -1.73
N LEU A 36 -9.95 -7.54 -2.37
CA LEU A 36 -10.13 -6.19 -1.85
C LEU A 36 -11.42 -6.11 -1.04
N LYS A 37 -11.34 -5.57 0.18
CA LYS A 37 -12.50 -5.26 1.03
C LYS A 37 -12.50 -3.78 1.38
N ILE A 38 -13.52 -3.05 0.95
CA ILE A 38 -13.78 -1.71 1.45
C ILE A 38 -14.64 -1.86 2.71
N HIS A 39 -14.11 -1.42 3.85
CA HIS A 39 -14.83 -1.46 5.13
C HIS A 39 -15.70 -0.24 5.31
N GLU A 40 -15.15 0.94 5.00
CA GLU A 40 -15.86 2.19 5.12
C GLU A 40 -15.28 3.27 4.19
N SER A 41 -16.14 4.08 3.58
CA SER A 41 -15.75 5.24 2.79
C SER A 41 -16.81 6.32 2.91
N TYR A 42 -16.40 7.52 3.36
CA TYR A 42 -17.27 8.68 3.48
C TYR A 42 -16.47 9.98 3.46
N THR A 43 -17.19 11.09 3.27
CA THR A 43 -16.69 12.43 3.49
C THR A 43 -17.43 13.05 4.67
N ARG A 44 -16.71 13.51 5.69
CA ARG A 44 -17.22 14.35 6.76
C ARG A 44 -17.08 15.80 6.36
N GLN A 45 -18.19 16.46 6.12
CA GLN A 45 -18.26 17.87 5.74
C GLN A 45 -17.86 18.77 6.90
N LYS A 46 -17.61 20.05 6.61
CA LYS A 46 -17.16 21.02 7.60
C LYS A 46 -18.17 21.23 8.76
N ASP A 47 -19.43 21.09 8.48
CA ASP A 47 -20.53 21.16 9.46
C ASP A 47 -20.73 19.87 10.27
N GLY A 48 -19.95 18.83 9.96
CA GLY A 48 -20.01 17.52 10.59
C GLY A 48 -20.93 16.51 9.91
N ASN A 49 -21.64 16.91 8.83
CA ASN A 49 -22.49 16.01 8.07
C ASN A 49 -21.63 14.90 7.40
N ILE A 50 -22.13 13.67 7.40
CA ILE A 50 -21.47 12.51 6.81
C ILE A 50 -22.13 12.17 5.47
N VAL A 51 -21.36 12.28 4.39
CA VAL A 51 -21.74 11.86 3.04
C VAL A 51 -21.05 10.53 2.73
N LYS A 52 -21.81 9.43 2.80
CA LYS A 52 -21.28 8.11 2.43
C LYS A 52 -20.97 8.05 0.94
N THR A 53 -19.88 7.38 0.60
CA THR A 53 -19.54 7.10 -0.79
C THR A 53 -20.61 6.15 -1.37
N PRO A 54 -21.33 6.54 -2.45
CA PRO A 54 -22.38 5.71 -3.02
C PRO A 54 -21.79 4.51 -3.79
N GLU A 55 -22.57 3.44 -3.97
CA GLU A 55 -22.12 2.21 -4.61
C GLU A 55 -21.57 2.42 -6.03
N ASN A 56 -22.16 3.31 -6.80
CA ASN A 56 -21.70 3.63 -8.17
C ASN A 56 -20.43 4.48 -8.22
N ALA A 57 -19.89 4.90 -7.08
CA ALA A 57 -18.62 5.61 -6.97
C ALA A 57 -17.41 4.67 -6.73
N PHE A 58 -17.65 3.36 -6.70
CA PHE A 58 -16.61 2.34 -6.69
C PHE A 58 -16.52 1.74 -8.10
N VAL A 59 -15.46 2.08 -8.82
CA VAL A 59 -15.27 1.69 -10.23
C VAL A 59 -14.01 0.85 -10.37
N GLU A 60 -14.15 -0.36 -10.86
CA GLU A 60 -13.02 -1.24 -11.11
C GLU A 60 -12.54 -1.10 -12.56
N VAL A 61 -11.26 -0.79 -12.74
CA VAL A 61 -10.64 -0.58 -14.03
C VAL A 61 -9.29 -1.33 -14.13
N LEU A 62 -8.72 -1.37 -15.32
CA LEU A 62 -7.32 -1.73 -15.51
C LEU A 62 -6.43 -0.56 -15.07
N PRO A 63 -5.39 -0.77 -14.26
CA PRO A 63 -4.44 0.30 -13.92
C PRO A 63 -3.85 0.93 -15.17
N SER A 64 -3.79 2.25 -15.22
CA SER A 64 -3.27 2.97 -16.39
C SER A 64 -1.83 2.57 -16.74
N ALA A 65 -1.01 2.27 -15.74
CA ALA A 65 0.36 1.78 -15.92
C ALA A 65 0.43 0.39 -16.58
N ALA A 66 -0.67 -0.38 -16.59
CA ALA A 66 -0.76 -1.70 -17.23
C ALA A 66 -1.37 -1.66 -18.64
N ALA A 67 -1.83 -0.50 -19.13
CA ALA A 67 -2.57 -0.37 -20.38
C ALA A 67 -1.82 -0.93 -21.61
N ASP A 68 -0.50 -0.70 -21.65
CA ASP A 68 0.37 -1.16 -22.74
C ASP A 68 1.21 -2.39 -22.36
N ALA A 69 0.85 -3.07 -21.27
CA ALA A 69 1.59 -4.21 -20.73
C ALA A 69 0.68 -5.43 -20.55
N PRO A 70 0.39 -6.22 -21.61
CA PRO A 70 -0.56 -7.34 -21.59
C PRO A 70 -0.30 -8.39 -20.48
N ALA A 71 0.95 -8.57 -20.06
CA ALA A 71 1.30 -9.46 -18.95
C ALA A 71 0.69 -9.06 -17.60
N TYR A 72 0.24 -7.81 -17.48
CA TYR A 72 -0.37 -7.26 -16.26
C TYR A 72 -1.88 -7.05 -16.38
N ASN A 73 -2.53 -7.56 -17.42
CA ASN A 73 -3.98 -7.43 -17.64
C ASN A 73 -4.83 -8.11 -16.53
N GLY A 74 -4.22 -8.98 -15.72
CA GLY A 74 -4.85 -9.58 -14.54
C GLY A 74 -4.96 -8.61 -13.35
N LEU A 75 -4.26 -7.47 -13.36
CA LEU A 75 -4.38 -6.47 -12.32
C LEU A 75 -5.70 -5.70 -12.43
N LYS A 76 -6.24 -5.31 -11.29
CA LYS A 76 -7.39 -4.41 -11.16
C LYS A 76 -7.00 -3.20 -10.33
N GLU A 77 -7.63 -2.09 -10.63
CA GLU A 77 -7.56 -0.86 -9.85
C GLU A 77 -8.97 -0.47 -9.44
N MET A 78 -9.23 -0.45 -8.14
CA MET A 78 -10.45 0.12 -7.59
C MET A 78 -10.27 1.63 -7.49
N VAL A 79 -11.07 2.36 -8.24
CA VAL A 79 -11.19 3.81 -8.12
C VAL A 79 -12.34 4.12 -7.18
N VAL A 80 -12.04 4.77 -6.08
CA VAL A 80 -13.04 5.25 -5.12
C VAL A 80 -13.23 6.74 -5.35
N VAL A 81 -14.36 7.13 -5.95
CA VAL A 81 -14.69 8.53 -6.22
C VAL A 81 -15.34 9.15 -4.98
N HIS A 82 -14.64 10.07 -4.34
CA HIS A 82 -15.14 10.72 -3.13
C HIS A 82 -16.21 11.77 -3.46
N THR A 83 -17.30 11.74 -2.74
CA THR A 83 -18.46 12.62 -2.94
C THR A 83 -18.67 13.56 -1.74
N GLY A 84 -19.39 14.64 -1.93
CA GLY A 84 -19.64 15.62 -0.87
C GLY A 84 -18.42 16.45 -0.48
N LEU A 85 -17.47 16.60 -1.40
CA LEU A 85 -16.22 17.32 -1.17
C LEU A 85 -16.46 18.83 -1.09
N GLU A 86 -15.85 19.44 -0.09
CA GLU A 86 -15.78 20.89 0.11
C GLU A 86 -14.49 21.28 0.85
N LEU A 87 -14.16 22.55 0.88
CA LEU A 87 -13.00 23.02 1.64
C LEU A 87 -13.25 22.85 3.15
N GLY A 88 -12.33 22.16 3.81
CA GLY A 88 -12.41 21.81 5.22
C GLY A 88 -13.07 20.45 5.48
N ALA A 89 -13.60 19.78 4.44
CA ALA A 89 -14.09 18.42 4.58
C ALA A 89 -12.94 17.44 4.80
N THR A 90 -13.24 16.31 5.44
CA THR A 90 -12.31 15.21 5.68
C THR A 90 -12.82 13.95 5.00
N ILE A 91 -12.03 13.42 4.08
CA ILE A 91 -12.24 12.11 3.46
C ILE A 91 -11.78 11.04 4.45
N TYR A 92 -12.61 10.02 4.64
CA TYR A 92 -12.27 8.79 5.35
C TYR A 92 -12.36 7.60 4.41
N LEU A 93 -11.32 6.75 4.42
CA LEU A 93 -11.28 5.51 3.65
C LEU A 93 -10.62 4.42 4.49
N ASP A 94 -11.31 3.31 4.66
CA ASP A 94 -10.83 2.10 5.36
C ASP A 94 -11.02 0.89 4.44
N TYR A 95 -9.91 0.21 4.13
CA TYR A 95 -9.94 -0.97 3.26
C TYR A 95 -8.87 -1.99 3.65
N SER A 96 -9.07 -3.23 3.23
CA SER A 96 -8.07 -4.30 3.34
C SER A 96 -7.80 -4.93 1.98
N VAL A 97 -6.53 -5.22 1.71
CA VAL A 97 -6.10 -6.13 0.65
C VAL A 97 -5.62 -7.43 1.30
N ILE A 98 -6.33 -8.52 1.04
CA ILE A 98 -6.08 -9.83 1.65
C ILE A 98 -5.44 -10.74 0.61
N THR A 99 -4.18 -11.08 0.81
CA THR A 99 -3.44 -12.01 -0.04
C THR A 99 -3.69 -13.46 0.39
N ARG A 100 -4.09 -14.31 -0.56
CA ARG A 100 -4.38 -15.73 -0.31
C ARG A 100 -3.14 -16.49 0.11
N PRO A 101 -3.29 -17.57 0.90
CA PRO A 101 -2.17 -18.44 1.25
C PRO A 101 -1.48 -19.01 0.00
N GLY A 102 -0.15 -19.12 0.03
CA GLY A 102 0.64 -19.74 -1.04
C GLY A 102 1.12 -18.79 -2.13
N TYR A 103 0.56 -17.58 -2.26
CA TYR A 103 1.04 -16.60 -3.23
C TYR A 103 2.36 -15.98 -2.82
N LEU A 104 2.44 -15.46 -1.61
CA LEU A 104 3.69 -14.96 -1.03
C LEU A 104 4.18 -15.96 0.02
N PRO A 105 5.41 -16.48 -0.10
CA PRO A 105 5.93 -17.45 0.84
C PRO A 105 6.18 -16.85 2.23
N GLU A 106 6.62 -15.60 2.29
CA GLU A 106 6.93 -14.87 3.50
C GLU A 106 6.34 -13.44 3.43
N LEU A 107 6.23 -12.78 4.58
CA LEU A 107 5.87 -11.36 4.65
C LEU A 107 7.08 -10.53 4.21
N ASP A 108 6.82 -9.59 3.32
CA ASP A 108 7.79 -8.58 2.89
C ASP A 108 7.08 -7.24 2.76
N VAL A 109 7.52 -6.26 3.55
CA VAL A 109 6.96 -4.92 3.64
C VAL A 109 8.03 -3.91 3.25
N CYS A 110 7.70 -3.03 2.31
CA CYS A 110 8.51 -1.88 1.97
C CYS A 110 7.57 -0.68 1.79
N GLU A 111 7.33 0.04 2.88
CA GLU A 111 6.38 1.16 2.91
C GLU A 111 7.14 2.48 2.92
N GLN A 112 7.04 3.22 1.82
CA GLN A 112 7.61 4.56 1.70
C GLN A 112 6.68 5.58 2.35
N ILE A 113 7.24 6.38 3.27
CA ILE A 113 6.48 7.38 4.01
C ILE A 113 6.64 8.73 3.31
N GLU A 114 5.97 8.86 2.17
CA GLU A 114 6.01 10.09 1.38
C GLU A 114 4.64 10.41 0.79
N GLU A 115 4.21 11.65 1.00
CA GLU A 115 2.99 12.19 0.40
C GLU A 115 3.26 13.61 -0.13
N LEU A 116 2.47 14.05 -1.10
CA LEU A 116 2.52 15.42 -1.61
C LEU A 116 2.01 16.44 -0.59
N SER A 117 1.28 15.99 0.41
CA SER A 117 0.72 16.79 1.51
C SER A 117 1.38 16.41 2.84
N PRO A 118 1.45 17.33 3.81
CA PRO A 118 1.96 17.00 5.13
C PRO A 118 1.11 15.93 5.80
N ILE A 119 1.75 14.98 6.48
CA ILE A 119 1.09 13.95 7.26
C ILE A 119 1.15 14.33 8.73
N ARG A 120 0.00 14.55 9.36
CA ARG A 120 -0.06 14.89 10.78
C ARG A 120 0.35 13.71 11.66
N GLU A 121 -0.13 12.52 11.33
CA GLU A 121 0.17 11.28 12.04
C GLU A 121 0.20 10.12 11.05
N TYR A 122 1.26 9.34 11.09
CA TYR A 122 1.43 8.11 10.33
C TYR A 122 1.73 6.97 11.30
N VAL A 123 0.94 5.91 11.27
CA VAL A 123 1.13 4.72 12.10
C VAL A 123 1.18 3.50 11.20
N LEU A 124 2.28 2.75 11.28
CA LEU A 124 2.40 1.43 10.66
C LEU A 124 2.62 0.38 11.72
N SER A 125 1.83 -0.68 11.70
CA SER A 125 1.98 -1.85 12.54
C SER A 125 2.17 -3.10 11.70
N VAL A 126 3.20 -3.88 12.02
CA VAL A 126 3.45 -5.19 11.40
C VAL A 126 3.27 -6.25 12.46
N SER A 127 2.35 -7.19 12.22
CA SER A 127 2.02 -8.27 13.15
C SER A 127 2.33 -9.62 12.53
N VAL A 128 3.00 -10.48 13.27
CA VAL A 128 3.33 -11.86 12.88
C VAL A 128 3.14 -12.81 14.06
N PRO A 129 2.93 -14.12 13.83
CA PRO A 129 3.01 -15.11 14.90
C PRO A 129 4.32 -14.97 15.68
N GLU A 130 4.27 -15.07 17.00
CA GLU A 130 5.43 -14.84 17.87
C GLU A 130 6.63 -15.74 17.54
N ASN A 131 6.37 -16.95 17.06
CA ASN A 131 7.39 -17.92 16.68
C ASN A 131 8.02 -17.64 15.28
N LYS A 132 7.49 -16.67 14.51
CA LYS A 132 8.09 -16.26 13.24
C LYS A 132 9.17 -15.20 13.46
N PRO A 133 10.33 -15.31 12.76
CA PRO A 133 11.30 -14.22 12.74
C PRO A 133 10.64 -12.99 12.09
N LEU A 134 10.99 -11.82 12.57
CA LEU A 134 10.64 -10.55 11.93
C LEU A 134 11.84 -9.62 12.03
N HIS A 135 12.44 -9.35 10.88
CA HIS A 135 13.48 -8.35 10.69
C HIS A 135 12.82 -7.06 10.24
N TYR A 136 13.21 -5.93 10.83
CA TYR A 136 12.57 -4.66 10.50
C TYR A 136 13.51 -3.48 10.73
N GLU A 137 13.33 -2.41 9.95
CA GLU A 137 14.11 -1.18 10.05
C GLU A 137 13.29 0.01 9.54
N LEU A 138 13.54 1.20 10.08
CA LEU A 138 13.11 2.46 9.52
C LEU A 138 14.30 3.10 8.82
N LEU A 139 14.32 3.06 7.51
CA LEU A 139 15.34 3.68 6.67
C LEU A 139 15.15 5.20 6.65
N ASN A 140 16.26 5.94 6.73
CA ASN A 140 16.29 7.41 6.67
C ASN A 140 15.39 8.11 7.70
N GLY A 141 15.09 7.46 8.81
CA GLY A 141 14.29 7.98 9.91
C GLY A 141 14.89 7.72 11.28
N LYS A 142 14.31 8.32 12.32
CA LYS A 142 14.80 8.22 13.70
C LYS A 142 13.77 7.63 14.67
N ALA A 143 12.54 7.37 14.21
CA ALA A 143 11.50 6.84 15.09
C ALA A 143 11.83 5.39 15.50
N VAL A 144 11.79 5.14 16.80
CA VAL A 144 11.98 3.80 17.36
C VAL A 144 10.63 3.12 17.47
N PRO A 145 10.47 1.89 16.94
CA PRO A 145 9.20 1.19 17.04
C PRO A 145 8.92 0.69 18.44
N VAL A 146 7.63 0.59 18.76
CA VAL A 146 7.14 -0.10 19.95
C VAL A 146 6.86 -1.55 19.60
N VAL A 147 7.44 -2.48 20.36
CA VAL A 147 7.23 -3.93 20.18
C VAL A 147 6.34 -4.44 21.29
N LYS A 148 5.26 -5.14 20.95
CA LYS A 148 4.35 -5.80 21.89
C LYS A 148 4.13 -7.25 21.46
N THR A 149 4.08 -8.15 22.44
CA THR A 149 3.68 -9.54 22.23
C THR A 149 2.48 -9.84 23.11
N ALA A 150 1.42 -10.30 22.51
CA ALA A 150 0.20 -10.69 23.20
C ALA A 150 -0.55 -11.76 22.40
N GLY A 151 -1.10 -12.76 23.10
CA GLY A 151 -1.91 -13.82 22.45
C GLY A 151 -1.17 -14.60 21.38
N GLY A 152 0.16 -14.79 21.51
CA GLY A 152 0.97 -15.50 20.52
C GLY A 152 1.28 -14.70 19.24
N VAL A 153 1.02 -13.37 19.25
CA VAL A 153 1.29 -12.44 18.15
C VAL A 153 2.29 -11.39 18.61
N LYS A 154 3.35 -11.20 17.83
CA LYS A 154 4.30 -10.11 17.96
C LYS A 154 3.91 -8.98 16.99
N THR A 155 3.72 -7.77 17.51
CA THR A 155 3.40 -6.56 16.76
C THR A 155 4.49 -5.51 16.95
N VAL A 156 4.99 -4.98 15.85
CA VAL A 156 5.96 -3.88 15.80
C VAL A 156 5.26 -2.67 15.21
N THR A 157 5.22 -1.55 15.95
CA THR A 157 4.48 -0.34 15.57
C THR A 157 5.40 0.86 15.52
N TRP A 158 5.43 1.54 14.40
CA TRP A 158 6.02 2.88 14.24
C TRP A 158 4.91 3.93 14.25
N ALA A 159 5.16 5.02 14.95
CA ALA A 159 4.31 6.20 14.96
C ALA A 159 5.16 7.44 14.66
N LEU A 160 4.86 8.11 13.55
CA LEU A 160 5.53 9.32 13.11
C LEU A 160 4.53 10.47 13.14
N LYS A 161 4.98 11.66 13.53
CA LYS A 161 4.14 12.86 13.59
C LYS A 161 4.76 13.98 12.77
N ASN A 162 3.91 14.79 12.16
CA ASN A 162 4.29 15.98 11.42
C ASN A 162 5.32 15.68 10.31
N VAL A 163 5.06 14.59 9.54
CA VAL A 163 5.91 14.23 8.40
C VAL A 163 5.75 15.29 7.33
N GLN A 164 6.89 15.83 6.88
CA GLN A 164 6.89 16.88 5.88
C GLN A 164 6.50 16.35 4.50
N PRO A 165 5.80 17.15 3.68
CA PRO A 165 5.45 16.74 2.34
C PRO A 165 6.71 16.58 1.49
N ARG A 166 6.66 15.66 0.54
CA ARG A 166 7.69 15.56 -0.49
C ARG A 166 7.64 16.82 -1.35
N PRO A 167 8.76 17.54 -1.55
CA PRO A 167 8.80 18.64 -2.48
C PRO A 167 8.41 18.14 -3.88
N SER A 168 7.43 18.76 -4.50
CA SER A 168 7.09 18.56 -5.90
C SER A 168 8.17 19.16 -6.80
N MET A 169 9.39 18.70 -6.71
CA MET A 169 10.42 19.03 -7.66
C MET A 169 10.26 18.12 -8.86
N LEU A 170 9.54 18.61 -9.87
CA LEU A 170 9.66 18.16 -11.24
C LEU A 170 11.14 17.88 -11.56
N ALA A 171 11.44 16.64 -11.93
CA ALA A 171 12.67 16.19 -12.56
C ALA A 171 13.93 15.99 -11.72
N VAL A 172 13.92 16.02 -10.41
CA VAL A 172 15.03 15.43 -9.66
C VAL A 172 14.57 14.07 -9.14
N SER A 173 14.98 13.00 -9.82
CA SER A 173 14.98 11.65 -9.23
C SER A 173 15.85 11.73 -7.98
N LEU A 174 15.24 11.93 -6.81
CA LEU A 174 15.96 11.71 -5.57
C LEU A 174 16.45 10.27 -5.61
N PRO A 175 17.73 10.01 -5.35
CA PRO A 175 18.20 8.64 -5.23
C PRO A 175 17.26 7.91 -4.27
N ALA A 176 16.82 6.72 -4.64
CA ALA A 176 15.91 5.90 -3.82
C ALA A 176 16.40 5.72 -2.37
N GLY A 177 17.69 5.97 -2.11
CA GLY A 177 18.30 5.92 -0.78
C GLY A 177 17.97 7.08 0.17
N ASN A 178 17.24 8.12 -0.27
CA ASN A 178 16.93 9.29 0.60
C ASN A 178 15.46 9.31 1.06
N VAL A 179 14.67 8.34 0.66
CA VAL A 179 13.26 8.24 1.06
C VAL A 179 13.17 7.60 2.44
N GLN A 180 12.35 8.18 3.31
CA GLN A 180 12.02 7.52 4.57
C GLN A 180 11.12 6.32 4.28
N ALA A 181 11.53 5.12 4.70
CA ALA A 181 10.77 3.90 4.45
C ALA A 181 10.82 2.94 5.62
N ILE A 182 9.72 2.29 5.93
CA ILE A 182 9.66 1.16 6.84
C ILE A 182 9.80 -0.11 6.02
N VAL A 183 10.80 -0.91 6.35
CA VAL A 183 11.00 -2.24 5.77
C VAL A 183 10.83 -3.30 6.85
N ALA A 184 10.14 -4.38 6.55
CA ALA A 184 9.97 -5.51 7.45
C ALA A 184 9.84 -6.82 6.66
N SER A 185 10.49 -7.89 7.14
CA SER A 185 10.48 -9.17 6.45
C SER A 185 10.55 -10.34 7.41
N THR A 186 9.84 -11.42 7.07
CA THR A 186 9.92 -12.71 7.78
C THR A 186 10.89 -13.69 7.15
N TYR A 187 11.59 -13.33 6.07
CA TYR A 187 12.68 -14.14 5.54
C TYR A 187 13.80 -14.31 6.60
N ALA A 188 14.28 -15.53 6.78
CA ALA A 188 15.34 -15.82 7.76
C ALA A 188 16.65 -15.11 7.41
N SER A 189 16.91 -14.91 6.11
CA SER A 189 18.08 -14.20 5.62
C SER A 189 17.85 -13.57 4.25
N LYS A 190 18.69 -12.61 3.87
CA LYS A 190 18.74 -12.06 2.52
C LYS A 190 18.98 -13.12 1.45
N ALA A 191 19.77 -14.14 1.76
CA ALA A 191 20.03 -15.26 0.84
C ALA A 191 18.76 -16.07 0.57
N ASP A 192 17.88 -16.25 1.57
CA ASP A 192 16.62 -16.97 1.39
C ASP A 192 15.61 -16.16 0.56
N ALA A 193 15.54 -14.87 0.74
CA ALA A 193 14.75 -13.97 -0.12
C ALA A 193 15.23 -14.05 -1.58
N LEU A 194 16.55 -14.01 -1.80
CA LEU A 194 17.13 -14.11 -3.15
C LEU A 194 16.86 -15.47 -3.81
N LYS A 195 16.79 -16.57 -3.07
CA LYS A 195 16.42 -17.89 -3.62
C LYS A 195 15.00 -17.88 -4.20
N VAL A 196 14.05 -17.20 -3.56
CA VAL A 196 12.68 -17.11 -4.08
C VAL A 196 12.65 -16.32 -5.39
N ILE A 197 13.34 -15.20 -5.45
CA ILE A 197 13.48 -14.42 -6.68
C ILE A 197 14.14 -15.25 -7.79
N LYS A 198 15.24 -15.92 -7.46
CA LYS A 198 15.97 -16.77 -8.43
C LYS A 198 15.07 -17.85 -9.05
N ARG A 199 14.23 -18.51 -8.24
CA ARG A 199 13.30 -19.55 -8.74
C ARG A 199 12.32 -19.02 -9.78
N GLN A 200 11.96 -17.74 -9.74
CA GLN A 200 11.07 -17.12 -10.72
C GLN A 200 11.73 -16.99 -12.11
N PHE A 201 13.05 -17.02 -12.17
CA PHE A 201 13.84 -16.96 -13.40
C PHE A 201 14.41 -18.33 -13.82
N GLU A 202 14.12 -19.41 -13.08
CA GLU A 202 14.47 -20.76 -13.50
C GLU A 202 13.53 -21.18 -14.61
N SER A 203 14.08 -21.35 -15.83
CA SER A 203 13.33 -21.89 -16.97
C SER A 203 13.48 -23.41 -17.03
N ASN A 204 12.41 -24.07 -17.44
CA ASN A 204 12.48 -25.46 -17.81
C ASN A 204 12.96 -25.54 -19.28
N ASP A 205 14.14 -26.08 -19.53
CA ASP A 205 14.76 -26.17 -20.87
C ASP A 205 13.83 -26.81 -21.91
N LYS A 206 12.92 -27.69 -21.47
CA LYS A 206 11.94 -28.34 -22.34
C LYS A 206 10.84 -27.33 -22.78
N GLU A 207 10.34 -26.51 -21.89
CA GLU A 207 9.34 -25.47 -22.20
C GLU A 207 9.93 -24.37 -23.08
N VAL A 208 11.17 -23.96 -22.81
CA VAL A 208 11.91 -22.99 -23.66
C VAL A 208 12.08 -23.55 -25.07
N SER A 209 12.45 -24.85 -25.21
CA SER A 209 12.62 -25.51 -26.50
C SER A 209 11.30 -25.66 -27.27
N GLU A 210 10.17 -25.82 -26.60
CA GLU A 210 8.84 -25.88 -27.21
C GLU A 210 8.36 -24.50 -27.66
N LEU A 211 8.61 -23.45 -26.88
CA LEU A 211 8.32 -22.07 -27.25
C LEU A 211 9.15 -21.60 -28.46
N ALA A 212 10.41 -22.00 -28.56
CA ALA A 212 11.29 -21.67 -29.67
C ALA A 212 10.92 -22.37 -31.00
N LYS A 213 10.03 -23.39 -30.96
CA LYS A 213 9.52 -24.10 -32.15
C LYS A 213 8.18 -23.56 -32.68
N ARG A 214 7.56 -22.61 -31.97
CA ARG A 214 6.35 -21.88 -32.37
C ARG A 214 6.68 -20.58 -33.06
#